data_72cc61bdaa87b3da17cd413a7f57f238
#
_entry.id   72cc61bdaa87b3da17cd413a7f57f238
#
_cell.length_a   1.000
_cell.length_b   1.000
_cell.length_c   1.000
_cell.angle_alpha   90.00
_cell.angle_beta   90.00
_cell.angle_gamma   90.00
#
_symmetry.space_group_name_H-M   'P 1'
#
loop_
_entity.id
_entity.type
_entity.pdbx_description
1 polymer ?
#
loop_
_entity_poly.entity_id
_entity_poly.type
_entity_poly.pdbx_seq_one_letter_code
_entity_poly.pdbx_strand_id
1 'polypeptide(L)'
;MRKSSLKKFLIITYAAIALIVAAVVSGVAIYYIRSSTDMAYSNYEDAMNQGYNTEIKSEVQSSIAVMEYYYNRFKAGELTEEQAKTEAKEAVRKMRYRDDNSGYMWIDASDYSLVMHPI
;
A
#
# COMPACT_ATOMS: atom_id res chain seq x y z
N MET A 1 36.35 -43.39 -46.11
CA MET A 1 35.00 -42.73 -46.04
C MET A 1 34.28 -42.80 -44.67
N ARG A 2 34.62 -43.73 -43.77
CA ARG A 2 33.92 -43.93 -42.45
C ARG A 2 34.19 -42.87 -41.40
N LYS A 3 35.40 -42.24 -41.32
CA LYS A 3 35.79 -41.25 -40.33
C LYS A 3 35.02 -39.88 -40.44
N SER A 4 34.64 -39.47 -41.64
CA SER A 4 33.87 -38.24 -41.89
C SER A 4 32.42 -38.32 -41.39
N SER A 5 31.80 -39.51 -41.54
CA SER A 5 30.43 -39.75 -41.04
C SER A 5 30.33 -39.76 -39.53
N LEU A 6 31.33 -40.33 -38.80
CA LEU A 6 31.38 -40.37 -37.37
C LEU A 6 31.56 -38.95 -36.76
N LYS A 7 32.41 -38.11 -37.37
CA LYS A 7 32.59 -36.72 -36.94
C LYS A 7 31.31 -35.90 -37.07
N LYS A 8 30.60 -36.04 -38.20
CA LYS A 8 29.32 -35.37 -38.42
C LYS A 8 28.27 -35.82 -37.41
N PHE A 9 28.17 -37.10 -37.14
CA PHE A 9 27.27 -37.64 -36.12
C PHE A 9 27.53 -37.08 -34.74
N LEU A 10 28.80 -37.06 -34.29
CA LEU A 10 29.18 -36.48 -32.99
C LEU A 10 28.84 -34.99 -32.89
N ILE A 11 29.10 -34.21 -33.94
CA ILE A 11 28.78 -32.78 -33.95
C ILE A 11 27.26 -32.56 -33.80
N ILE A 12 26.45 -33.34 -34.55
CA ILE A 12 24.99 -33.23 -34.50
C ILE A 12 24.45 -33.60 -33.11
N THR A 13 24.97 -34.69 -32.52
CA THR A 13 24.53 -35.12 -31.19
C THR A 13 24.91 -34.09 -30.10
N TYR A 14 26.13 -33.53 -30.13
CA TYR A 14 26.50 -32.47 -29.20
C TYR A 14 25.66 -31.21 -29.39
N ALA A 15 25.38 -30.80 -30.62
CA ALA A 15 24.52 -29.67 -30.91
C ALA A 15 23.07 -29.90 -30.41
N ALA A 16 22.54 -31.11 -30.60
CA ALA A 16 21.20 -31.46 -30.08
C ALA A 16 21.15 -31.42 -28.55
N ILE A 17 22.15 -31.98 -27.87
CA ILE A 17 22.25 -31.94 -26.42
C ILE A 17 22.34 -30.49 -25.92
N ALA A 18 23.18 -29.65 -26.53
CA ALA A 18 23.33 -28.27 -26.18
C ALA A 18 22.02 -27.50 -26.32
N LEU A 19 21.24 -27.73 -27.38
CA LEU A 19 19.91 -27.13 -27.57
C LEU A 19 18.91 -27.56 -26.49
N ILE A 20 18.90 -28.84 -26.14
CA ILE A 20 18.01 -29.37 -25.09
C ILE A 20 18.38 -28.74 -23.76
N VAL A 21 19.67 -28.68 -23.39
CA VAL A 21 20.11 -28.06 -22.15
C VAL A 21 19.73 -26.57 -22.12
N ALA A 22 19.97 -25.83 -23.21
CA ALA A 22 19.59 -24.43 -23.31
C ALA A 22 18.06 -24.22 -23.15
N ALA A 23 17.25 -25.08 -23.75
CA ALA A 23 15.79 -25.02 -23.62
C ALA A 23 15.33 -25.26 -22.17
N VAL A 24 15.92 -26.26 -21.49
CA VAL A 24 15.61 -26.57 -20.08
C VAL A 24 16.00 -25.42 -19.17
N VAL A 25 17.23 -24.92 -19.32
CA VAL A 25 17.74 -23.80 -18.51
C VAL A 25 16.88 -22.54 -18.71
N SER A 26 16.52 -22.24 -19.98
CA SER A 26 15.65 -21.10 -20.29
C SER A 26 14.26 -21.27 -19.69
N GLY A 27 13.67 -22.47 -19.77
CA GLY A 27 12.37 -22.76 -19.17
C GLY A 27 12.37 -22.57 -17.66
N VAL A 28 13.39 -23.09 -16.98
CA VAL A 28 13.57 -22.92 -15.54
C VAL A 28 13.76 -21.43 -15.19
N ALA A 29 14.59 -20.71 -15.93
CA ALA A 29 14.83 -19.29 -15.70
C ALA A 29 13.52 -18.47 -15.85
N ILE A 30 12.76 -18.72 -16.92
CA ILE A 30 11.47 -18.04 -17.13
C ILE A 30 10.49 -18.34 -15.98
N TYR A 31 10.43 -19.59 -15.51
CA TYR A 31 9.58 -19.98 -14.40
C TYR A 31 9.96 -19.20 -13.12
N TYR A 32 11.23 -19.16 -12.76
CA TYR A 32 11.69 -18.43 -11.58
C TYR A 32 11.48 -16.91 -11.69
N ILE A 33 11.71 -16.33 -12.87
CA ILE A 33 11.48 -14.91 -13.10
C ILE A 33 10.00 -14.58 -12.90
N ARG A 34 9.09 -15.33 -13.50
CA ARG A 34 7.64 -15.11 -13.33
C ARG A 34 7.21 -15.25 -11.88
N SER A 35 7.60 -16.35 -11.22
CA SER A 35 7.26 -16.58 -9.82
C SER A 35 7.80 -15.48 -8.89
N SER A 36 9.04 -15.02 -9.09
CA SER A 36 9.61 -13.91 -8.33
C SER A 36 8.88 -12.59 -8.60
N THR A 37 8.49 -12.36 -9.85
CA THR A 37 7.77 -11.14 -10.22
C THR A 37 6.38 -11.11 -9.58
N ASP A 38 5.63 -12.20 -9.65
CA ASP A 38 4.29 -12.30 -9.04
C ASP A 38 4.35 -12.10 -7.52
N MET A 39 5.36 -12.70 -6.87
CA MET A 39 5.60 -12.52 -5.44
C MET A 39 5.98 -11.07 -5.08
N ALA A 40 6.80 -10.43 -5.90
CA ALA A 40 7.19 -9.04 -5.70
C ALA A 40 6.00 -8.09 -5.85
N TYR A 41 5.13 -8.31 -6.83
CA TYR A 41 3.90 -7.53 -7.01
C TYR A 41 2.94 -7.68 -5.83
N SER A 42 2.70 -8.92 -5.37
CA SER A 42 1.85 -9.18 -4.20
C SER A 42 2.39 -8.49 -2.94
N ASN A 43 3.68 -8.62 -2.67
CA ASN A 43 4.31 -7.99 -1.53
C ASN A 43 4.25 -6.45 -1.61
N TYR A 44 4.39 -5.88 -2.80
CA TYR A 44 4.29 -4.44 -3.02
C TYR A 44 2.86 -3.93 -2.78
N GLU A 45 1.85 -4.64 -3.30
CA GLU A 45 0.44 -4.32 -3.08
C GLU A 45 0.06 -4.40 -1.61
N ASP A 46 0.48 -5.46 -0.91
CA ASP A 46 0.26 -5.63 0.52
C ASP A 46 0.93 -4.51 1.34
N ALA A 47 2.17 -4.16 1.01
CA ALA A 47 2.89 -3.08 1.69
C ALA A 47 2.23 -1.72 1.48
N MET A 48 1.76 -1.44 0.25
CA MET A 48 1.01 -0.22 -0.05
C MET A 48 -0.30 -0.16 0.74
N ASN A 49 -1.09 -1.23 0.73
CA ASN A 49 -2.36 -1.29 1.44
C ASN A 49 -2.17 -1.15 2.95
N GLN A 50 -1.13 -1.77 3.52
CA GLN A 50 -0.78 -1.59 4.93
C GLN A 50 -0.34 -0.16 5.23
N GLY A 51 0.43 0.46 4.34
CA GLY A 51 0.84 1.86 4.46
C GLY A 51 -0.36 2.81 4.51
N TYR A 52 -1.28 2.70 3.56
CA TYR A 52 -2.51 3.50 3.52
C TYR A 52 -3.40 3.28 4.74
N ASN A 53 -3.60 2.03 5.15
CA ASN A 53 -4.41 1.73 6.32
C ASN A 53 -3.79 2.30 7.61
N THR A 54 -2.47 2.24 7.74
CA THR A 54 -1.75 2.80 8.88
C THR A 54 -1.83 4.31 8.90
N GLU A 55 -1.64 4.98 7.75
CA GLU A 55 -1.80 6.42 7.59
C GLU A 55 -3.20 6.86 8.02
N ILE A 56 -4.25 6.31 7.39
CA ILE A 56 -5.64 6.67 7.69
C ILE A 56 -5.96 6.45 9.17
N LYS A 57 -5.56 5.32 9.74
CA LYS A 57 -5.78 5.03 11.16
C LYS A 57 -5.09 6.05 12.07
N SER A 58 -3.85 6.42 11.76
CA SER A 58 -3.08 7.40 12.52
C SER A 58 -3.74 8.77 12.49
N GLU A 59 -4.20 9.21 11.30
CA GLU A 59 -4.85 10.50 11.12
C GLU A 59 -6.21 10.56 11.83
N VAL A 60 -7.00 9.46 11.76
CA VAL A 60 -8.25 9.36 12.52
C VAL A 60 -7.99 9.41 14.03
N GLN A 61 -6.99 8.69 14.53
CA GLN A 61 -6.63 8.72 15.95
C GLN A 61 -6.18 10.11 16.40
N SER A 62 -5.42 10.82 15.57
CA SER A 62 -5.02 12.20 15.82
C SER A 62 -6.22 13.14 15.91
N SER A 63 -7.18 12.97 15.01
CA SER A 63 -8.43 13.77 15.04
C SER A 63 -9.28 13.46 16.27
N ILE A 64 -9.36 12.19 16.69
CA ILE A 64 -10.03 11.79 17.93
C ILE A 64 -9.35 12.46 19.15
N ALA A 65 -8.03 12.42 19.23
CA ALA A 65 -7.29 13.04 20.32
C ALA A 65 -7.55 14.56 20.42
N VAL A 66 -7.66 15.26 19.28
CA VAL A 66 -8.05 16.68 19.26
C VAL A 66 -9.46 16.87 19.81
N MET A 67 -10.43 16.04 19.40
CA MET A 67 -11.81 16.13 19.94
C MET A 67 -11.86 15.81 21.43
N GLU A 68 -11.11 14.82 21.91
CA GLU A 68 -10.98 14.47 23.32
C GLU A 68 -10.40 15.62 24.15
N TYR A 69 -9.43 16.35 23.62
CA TYR A 69 -8.88 17.52 24.28
C TYR A 69 -9.96 18.56 24.59
N TYR A 70 -10.81 18.91 23.63
CA TYR A 70 -11.90 19.89 23.86
C TYR A 70 -13.01 19.31 24.72
N TYR A 71 -13.32 18.03 24.59
CA TYR A 71 -14.26 17.35 25.49
C TYR A 71 -13.80 17.40 26.95
N ASN A 72 -12.53 17.16 27.21
CA ASN A 72 -11.96 17.21 28.56
C ASN A 72 -12.00 18.64 29.15
N ARG A 73 -11.80 19.69 28.35
CA ARG A 73 -11.95 21.07 28.77
C ARG A 73 -13.41 21.40 29.12
N PHE A 74 -14.36 20.86 28.37
CA PHE A 74 -15.78 20.94 28.76
C PHE A 74 -16.02 20.22 30.11
N LYS A 75 -15.52 19.01 30.27
CA LYS A 75 -15.67 18.28 31.54
C LYS A 75 -15.01 18.96 32.74
N ALA A 76 -13.95 19.70 32.51
CA ALA A 76 -13.29 20.53 33.54
C ALA A 76 -14.03 21.85 33.84
N GLY A 77 -15.09 22.15 33.08
CA GLY A 77 -15.85 23.42 33.26
C GLY A 77 -15.17 24.64 32.64
N GLU A 78 -14.11 24.46 31.84
CA GLU A 78 -13.40 25.56 31.17
C GLU A 78 -14.16 26.08 29.96
N LEU A 79 -14.94 25.20 29.30
CA LEU A 79 -15.76 25.51 28.15
C LEU A 79 -17.20 25.06 28.39
N THR A 80 -18.13 25.74 27.74
CA THR A 80 -19.49 25.18 27.59
C THR A 80 -19.47 24.05 26.58
N GLU A 81 -20.50 23.18 26.54
CA GLU A 81 -20.63 22.12 25.59
C GLU A 81 -20.60 22.64 24.13
N GLU A 82 -21.31 23.74 23.87
CA GLU A 82 -21.35 24.34 22.52
C GLU A 82 -20.01 24.94 22.11
N GLN A 83 -19.27 25.55 23.05
CA GLN A 83 -17.91 26.03 22.78
C GLN A 83 -16.98 24.86 22.44
N ALA A 84 -16.99 23.80 23.26
CA ALA A 84 -16.16 22.63 23.04
C ALA A 84 -16.44 21.98 21.70
N LYS A 85 -17.71 21.80 21.32
CA LYS A 85 -18.12 21.25 20.01
C LYS A 85 -17.67 22.16 18.86
N THR A 86 -17.79 23.45 19.00
CA THR A 86 -17.43 24.40 17.95
C THR A 86 -15.90 24.43 17.76
N GLU A 87 -15.15 24.54 18.84
CA GLU A 87 -13.69 24.57 18.79
C GLU A 87 -13.11 23.25 18.27
N ALA A 88 -13.66 22.10 18.69
CA ALA A 88 -13.27 20.80 18.18
C ALA A 88 -13.50 20.67 16.66
N LYS A 89 -14.68 21.07 16.17
CA LYS A 89 -14.99 21.08 14.72
C LYS A 89 -14.03 21.96 13.93
N GLU A 90 -13.75 23.17 14.43
CA GLU A 90 -12.84 24.08 13.73
C GLU A 90 -11.38 23.60 13.77
N ALA A 91 -10.95 22.94 14.85
CA ALA A 91 -9.64 22.33 14.91
C ALA A 91 -9.50 21.19 13.89
N VAL A 92 -10.46 20.25 13.85
CA VAL A 92 -10.46 19.15 12.88
C VAL A 92 -10.62 19.67 11.44
N ARG A 93 -11.44 20.72 11.21
CA ARG A 93 -11.59 21.36 9.89
C ARG A 93 -10.28 21.85 9.30
N LYS A 94 -9.34 22.29 10.14
CA LYS A 94 -8.03 22.81 9.74
C LYS A 94 -6.96 21.74 9.57
N MET A 95 -7.24 20.51 10.05
CA MET A 95 -6.28 19.42 9.89
C MET A 95 -6.10 19.06 8.42
N ARG A 96 -4.84 18.93 8.03
CA ARG A 96 -4.45 18.44 6.71
C ARG A 96 -3.36 17.40 6.89
N TYR A 97 -3.35 16.42 6.04
CA TYR A 97 -2.31 15.40 6.00
C TYR A 97 -1.85 15.18 4.56
N ARG A 98 -0.77 14.43 4.37
CA ARG A 98 0.05 14.31 3.18
C ARG A 98 0.84 15.58 2.87
N ASP A 99 1.95 15.42 2.16
CA ASP A 99 2.90 16.50 1.86
C ASP A 99 2.28 17.63 1.02
N ASP A 100 1.29 17.31 0.20
CA ASP A 100 0.56 18.25 -0.66
C ASP A 100 -0.68 18.86 0.04
N ASN A 101 -0.94 18.53 1.31
CA ASN A 101 -2.14 18.91 2.06
C ASN A 101 -3.47 18.48 1.41
N SER A 102 -3.46 17.46 0.55
CA SER A 102 -4.67 16.97 -0.12
C SER A 102 -5.59 16.17 0.81
N GLY A 103 -5.03 15.60 1.87
CA GLY A 103 -5.78 14.86 2.86
C GLY A 103 -6.49 15.78 3.86
N TYR A 104 -7.72 15.46 4.21
CA TYR A 104 -8.52 16.18 5.20
C TYR A 104 -9.48 15.23 5.91
N MET A 105 -10.02 15.70 7.04
CA MET A 105 -11.01 14.97 7.82
C MET A 105 -12.38 15.63 7.70
N TRP A 106 -13.43 14.82 7.77
CA TRP A 106 -14.81 15.28 7.97
C TRP A 106 -15.42 14.56 9.17
N ILE A 107 -16.54 15.06 9.67
CA ILE A 107 -17.24 14.48 10.82
C ILE A 107 -18.68 14.19 10.41
N ASP A 108 -19.08 12.93 10.56
CA ASP A 108 -20.48 12.50 10.45
C ASP A 108 -21.04 12.13 11.82
N ALA A 109 -22.32 12.36 12.01
CA ALA A 109 -23.04 11.87 13.18
C ALA A 109 -23.41 10.38 13.01
N SER A 110 -23.84 9.74 14.10
CA SER A 110 -24.23 8.32 14.08
C SER A 110 -25.45 8.02 13.22
N ASP A 111 -26.23 9.02 12.87
CA ASP A 111 -27.37 8.95 11.92
C ASP A 111 -26.95 9.25 10.46
N TYR A 112 -25.65 9.29 10.19
CA TYR A 112 -25.03 9.60 8.89
C TYR A 112 -25.25 11.04 8.39
N SER A 113 -25.74 11.94 9.26
CA SER A 113 -25.78 13.37 8.91
C SER A 113 -24.40 13.99 8.97
N LEU A 114 -24.09 14.85 7.99
CA LEU A 114 -22.82 15.56 7.91
C LEU A 114 -22.76 16.65 8.97
N VAL A 115 -21.82 16.54 9.90
CA VAL A 115 -21.61 17.51 10.98
C VAL A 115 -20.58 18.58 10.59
N MET A 116 -19.53 18.18 9.87
CA MET A 116 -18.48 19.09 9.42
C MET A 116 -17.78 18.57 8.19
N HIS A 117 -17.60 19.43 7.18
CA HIS A 117 -16.74 19.19 6.02
C HIS A 117 -15.87 20.42 5.78
N PRO A 118 -14.59 20.25 5.43
CA PRO A 118 -13.66 21.39 5.31
C PRO A 118 -13.76 22.18 4.02
N ILE A 119 -14.54 21.66 3.02
CA ILE A 119 -14.72 22.29 1.69
C ILE A 119 -16.16 22.78 1.56
#